data_0fb59599432279d72ea8ae7871747ea8
#
_entry.id   0fb59599432279d72ea8ae7871747ea8
#
_cell.length_a   1.000
_cell.length_b   1.000
_cell.length_c   1.000
_cell.angle_alpha   90.00
_cell.angle_beta   90.00
_cell.angle_gamma   90.00
#
_symmetry.space_group_name_H-M   'P 1'
#
loop_
_entity.id
_entity.type
_entity.pdbx_description
1 polymer ?
#
loop_
_entity_poly.entity_id
_entity_poly.type
_entity_poly.pdbx_seq_one_letter_code
_entity_poly.pdbx_strand_id
1 'polypeptide(L)'
;MSVLLLSVIYGLIIVVLILVLGVHPQLSSHSQFELKRRAHQGDEEAKLLLKRRTYLADLFSLQRVITALLLVSLSVIGVELFHWLVGFLVSLVIALYSGAVARLSPLQKISQRIYERYEGVIIRCIEKYSVIFWAIRSVVPSQSSELDVESREELLEIVKNAGDALSKDEKKLITNSLKFKDMKVADAMIPRTMIDSIGKDEVLGPIVLDGLYQTGHSRFPVIDGDIDHVVGMLYVQDLVTIGNAKKSQKAHHVTDAMEHAVFYIREDQSLQQALAAFIKTRHHLFIVINQYRETVGLLSLEDALEALLGKKINDEFDTHEDLRKVAEHNPRGNNSPKTTETI
;
A
#
# COMPACT_ATOMS: atom_id res chain seq x y z
N MET A 1 26.12 36.86 -50.12
CA MET A 1 25.98 37.17 -48.68
C MET A 1 27.37 37.53 -48.14
N SER A 2 27.55 38.54 -47.30
CA SER A 2 28.90 38.88 -46.83
C SER A 2 29.48 37.74 -46.00
N VAL A 3 30.75 37.40 -46.17
CA VAL A 3 31.46 36.33 -45.41
C VAL A 3 31.30 36.55 -43.90
N LEU A 4 31.26 37.81 -43.47
CA LEU A 4 31.05 38.21 -42.10
C LEU A 4 29.66 37.79 -41.57
N LEU A 5 28.59 37.90 -42.36
CA LEU A 5 27.25 37.45 -41.99
C LEU A 5 27.19 35.94 -41.85
N LEU A 6 27.80 35.18 -42.78
CA LEU A 6 27.88 33.72 -42.73
C LEU A 6 28.64 33.23 -41.50
N SER A 7 29.74 33.87 -41.13
CA SER A 7 30.50 33.50 -39.93
C SER A 7 29.72 33.73 -38.62
N VAL A 8 28.94 34.82 -38.54
CA VAL A 8 28.07 35.08 -37.38
C VAL A 8 26.98 34.04 -37.28
N ILE A 9 26.31 33.70 -38.40
CA ILE A 9 25.27 32.65 -38.41
C ILE A 9 25.87 31.29 -38.01
N TYR A 10 27.07 30.95 -38.50
CA TYR A 10 27.78 29.72 -38.16
C TYR A 10 28.04 29.61 -36.66
N GLY A 11 28.55 30.68 -36.05
CA GLY A 11 28.75 30.76 -34.60
C GLY A 11 27.45 30.63 -33.79
N LEU A 12 26.38 31.28 -34.26
CA LEU A 12 25.07 31.19 -33.63
C LEU A 12 24.51 29.75 -33.65
N ILE A 13 24.65 29.05 -34.78
CA ILE A 13 24.22 27.64 -34.90
C ILE A 13 24.98 26.74 -33.94
N ILE A 14 26.29 26.94 -33.74
CA ILE A 14 27.08 26.19 -32.77
C ILE A 14 26.56 26.43 -31.36
N VAL A 15 26.28 27.67 -30.98
CA VAL A 15 25.74 27.98 -29.65
C VAL A 15 24.38 27.31 -29.44
N VAL A 16 23.48 27.38 -30.43
CA VAL A 16 22.15 26.76 -30.35
C VAL A 16 22.29 25.24 -30.28
N LEU A 17 23.21 24.63 -31.06
CA LEU A 17 23.46 23.19 -31.01
C LEU A 17 23.90 22.72 -29.59
N ILE A 18 24.85 23.45 -29.00
CA ILE A 18 25.33 23.13 -27.64
C ILE A 18 24.19 23.26 -26.61
N LEU A 19 23.36 24.30 -26.73
CA LEU A 19 22.21 24.51 -25.83
C LEU A 19 21.18 23.38 -25.97
N VAL A 20 20.88 22.96 -27.21
CA VAL A 20 19.92 21.85 -27.44
C VAL A 20 20.47 20.53 -26.93
N LEU A 21 21.76 20.23 -27.15
CA LEU A 21 22.39 19.01 -26.64
C LEU A 21 22.52 18.99 -25.10
N GLY A 22 22.60 20.17 -24.47
CA GLY A 22 22.65 20.30 -22.98
C GLY A 22 21.32 20.10 -22.29
N VAL A 23 20.21 20.00 -23.00
CA VAL A 23 18.90 19.73 -22.42
C VAL A 23 18.76 18.25 -22.09
N HIS A 24 18.54 17.93 -20.84
CA HIS A 24 18.22 16.58 -20.38
C HIS A 24 16.88 16.61 -19.64
N PRO A 25 15.78 16.23 -20.32
CA PRO A 25 14.49 16.11 -19.66
C PRO A 25 14.59 15.05 -18.56
N GLN A 26 14.66 15.50 -17.30
CA GLN A 26 14.73 14.59 -16.15
C GLN A 26 13.32 14.15 -15.76
N LEU A 27 13.16 12.86 -15.50
CA LEU A 27 11.97 12.36 -14.80
C LEU A 27 12.01 12.88 -13.38
N SER A 28 10.87 13.32 -12.88
CA SER A 28 10.69 13.64 -11.46
C SER A 28 11.00 12.40 -10.62
N SER A 29 11.63 12.59 -9.46
CA SER A 29 11.82 11.56 -8.45
C SER A 29 10.51 11.09 -7.81
N HIS A 30 9.42 11.83 -8.03
CA HIS A 30 8.12 11.50 -7.47
C HIS A 30 7.44 10.37 -8.24
N SER A 31 6.77 9.48 -7.50
CA SER A 31 6.03 8.39 -8.11
C SER A 31 4.87 8.90 -8.97
N GLN A 32 4.47 8.12 -9.97
CA GLN A 32 3.35 8.48 -10.85
C GLN A 32 2.05 8.66 -10.06
N PHE A 33 1.89 7.91 -8.99
CA PHE A 33 0.73 7.98 -8.10
C PHE A 33 0.68 9.30 -7.34
N GLU A 34 1.79 9.71 -6.75
CA GLU A 34 1.87 10.97 -6.02
C GLU A 34 1.62 12.18 -6.93
N LEU A 35 2.20 12.16 -8.14
CA LEU A 35 1.97 13.20 -9.14
C LEU A 35 0.50 13.27 -9.57
N LYS A 36 -0.19 12.12 -9.77
CA LYS A 36 -1.63 12.09 -10.06
C LYS A 36 -2.44 12.66 -8.90
N ARG A 37 -2.13 12.27 -7.66
CA ARG A 37 -2.83 12.78 -6.47
C ARG A 37 -2.70 14.30 -6.33
N ARG A 38 -1.48 14.85 -6.47
CA ARG A 38 -1.23 16.30 -6.43
C ARG A 38 -1.93 17.03 -7.59
N ALA A 39 -1.92 16.44 -8.78
CA ALA A 39 -2.60 17.01 -9.94
C ALA A 39 -4.13 17.08 -9.73
N HIS A 40 -4.75 16.09 -9.08
CA HIS A 40 -6.17 16.12 -8.68
C HIS A 40 -6.46 17.17 -7.60
N GLN A 41 -5.48 17.51 -6.77
CA GLN A 41 -5.58 18.58 -5.77
C GLN A 41 -5.40 19.98 -6.36
N GLY A 42 -5.17 20.08 -7.68
CA GLY A 42 -5.06 21.37 -8.39
C GLY A 42 -3.62 21.87 -8.56
N ASP A 43 -2.61 21.07 -8.21
CA ASP A 43 -1.19 21.41 -8.38
C ASP A 43 -0.82 21.44 -9.87
N GLU A 44 -0.58 22.66 -10.41
CA GLU A 44 -0.21 22.87 -11.82
C GLU A 44 1.19 22.31 -12.15
N GLU A 45 2.09 22.29 -11.18
CA GLU A 45 3.44 21.73 -11.35
C GLU A 45 3.35 20.20 -11.54
N ALA A 46 2.54 19.53 -10.72
CA ALA A 46 2.30 18.09 -10.85
C ALA A 46 1.63 17.73 -12.18
N LYS A 47 0.71 18.57 -12.69
CA LYS A 47 0.12 18.39 -14.03
C LYS A 47 1.16 18.48 -15.14
N LEU A 48 2.07 19.45 -15.03
CA LEU A 48 3.15 19.62 -16.01
C LEU A 48 4.12 18.43 -15.99
N LEU A 49 4.49 17.95 -14.80
CA LEU A 49 5.37 16.79 -14.65
C LEU A 49 4.72 15.50 -15.20
N LEU A 50 3.41 15.32 -15.02
CA LEU A 50 2.68 14.21 -15.64
C LEU A 50 2.68 14.31 -17.17
N LYS A 51 2.44 15.49 -17.75
CA LYS A 51 2.50 15.74 -19.19
C LYS A 51 3.93 15.50 -19.71
N ARG A 52 4.96 15.96 -19.00
CA ARG A 52 6.36 15.69 -19.34
C ARG A 52 6.61 14.19 -19.47
N ARG A 53 6.16 13.38 -18.49
CA ARG A 53 6.33 11.92 -18.51
C ARG A 53 5.62 11.28 -19.70
N THR A 54 4.41 11.73 -20.03
CA THR A 54 3.64 11.22 -21.17
C THR A 54 4.31 11.52 -22.49
N TYR A 55 4.88 12.73 -22.68
CA TYR A 55 5.49 13.19 -23.93
C TYR A 55 7.02 13.07 -23.96
N LEU A 56 7.62 12.33 -23.01
CA LEU A 56 9.07 12.20 -22.89
C LEU A 56 9.71 11.67 -24.20
N ALA A 57 9.10 10.64 -24.80
CA ALA A 57 9.56 10.07 -26.06
C ALA A 57 9.53 11.08 -27.22
N ASP A 58 8.49 11.91 -27.24
CA ASP A 58 8.32 12.94 -28.24
C ASP A 58 9.31 14.10 -28.04
N LEU A 59 9.62 14.45 -26.78
CA LEU A 59 10.65 15.43 -26.43
C LEU A 59 12.05 14.99 -26.91
N PHE A 60 12.43 13.74 -26.66
CA PHE A 60 13.69 13.19 -27.18
C PHE A 60 13.72 13.14 -28.71
N SER A 61 12.60 12.79 -29.34
CA SER A 61 12.48 12.76 -30.79
C SER A 61 12.64 14.17 -31.39
N LEU A 62 12.01 15.17 -30.79
CA LEU A 62 12.15 16.57 -31.17
C LEU A 62 13.59 17.05 -31.02
N GLN A 63 14.23 16.79 -29.89
CA GLN A 63 15.63 17.12 -29.65
C GLN A 63 16.53 16.52 -30.74
N ARG A 64 16.32 15.25 -31.10
CA ARG A 64 17.09 14.55 -32.15
C ARG A 64 16.89 15.18 -33.52
N VAL A 65 15.66 15.52 -33.89
CA VAL A 65 15.35 16.16 -35.18
C VAL A 65 15.99 17.54 -35.25
N ILE A 66 15.87 18.38 -34.23
CA ILE A 66 16.49 19.69 -34.17
C ILE A 66 18.00 19.57 -34.25
N THR A 67 18.60 18.64 -33.50
CA THR A 67 20.06 18.39 -33.57
C THR A 67 20.52 18.00 -34.98
N ALA A 68 19.80 17.09 -35.65
CA ALA A 68 20.10 16.68 -37.01
C ALA A 68 20.03 17.86 -38.01
N LEU A 69 18.97 18.68 -37.91
CA LEU A 69 18.80 19.87 -38.74
C LEU A 69 19.93 20.89 -38.53
N LEU A 70 20.32 21.12 -37.27
CA LEU A 70 21.41 22.03 -36.92
C LEU A 70 22.76 21.53 -37.48
N LEU A 71 23.03 20.22 -37.37
CA LEU A 71 24.26 19.61 -37.88
C LEU A 71 24.34 19.68 -39.43
N VAL A 72 23.24 19.41 -40.14
CA VAL A 72 23.15 19.56 -41.57
C VAL A 72 23.37 21.03 -41.96
N SER A 73 22.69 21.97 -41.29
CA SER A 73 22.87 23.40 -41.56
C SER A 73 24.31 23.87 -41.31
N LEU A 74 24.92 23.35 -40.21
CA LEU A 74 26.32 23.63 -39.88
C LEU A 74 27.27 23.13 -40.99
N SER A 75 27.04 21.92 -41.50
CA SER A 75 27.85 21.35 -42.57
C SER A 75 27.72 22.15 -43.87
N VAL A 76 26.52 22.55 -44.28
CA VAL A 76 26.28 23.33 -45.51
C VAL A 76 26.97 24.71 -45.43
N ILE A 77 26.77 25.44 -44.31
CA ILE A 77 27.37 26.75 -44.12
C ILE A 77 28.89 26.64 -43.97
N GLY A 78 29.39 25.60 -43.31
CA GLY A 78 30.83 25.34 -43.18
C GLY A 78 31.52 25.12 -44.50
N VAL A 79 30.91 24.39 -45.45
CA VAL A 79 31.42 24.18 -46.82
C VAL A 79 31.48 25.50 -47.60
N GLU A 80 30.46 26.34 -47.47
CA GLU A 80 30.42 27.67 -48.08
C GLU A 80 31.50 28.62 -47.54
N LEU A 81 31.81 28.51 -46.21
CA LEU A 81 32.72 29.43 -45.52
C LEU A 81 34.20 29.06 -45.69
N PHE A 82 34.54 27.74 -45.62
CA PHE A 82 35.92 27.25 -45.50
C PHE A 82 36.44 26.44 -46.69
N HIS A 83 35.74 26.24 -47.74
CA HIS A 83 36.00 25.24 -48.78
C HIS A 83 35.46 23.85 -48.44
N TRP A 84 35.05 23.09 -49.45
CA TRP A 84 34.26 21.86 -49.26
C TRP A 84 34.88 20.82 -48.30
N LEU A 85 36.19 20.57 -48.39
CA LEU A 85 36.87 19.56 -47.57
C LEU A 85 37.13 20.05 -46.15
N VAL A 86 37.62 21.29 -46.01
CA VAL A 86 37.91 21.88 -44.68
C VAL A 86 36.61 22.14 -43.91
N GLY A 87 35.59 22.69 -44.59
CA GLY A 87 34.29 22.95 -43.97
C GLY A 87 33.60 21.67 -43.46
N PHE A 88 33.70 20.58 -44.26
CA PHE A 88 33.17 19.29 -43.82
C PHE A 88 33.94 18.74 -42.62
N LEU A 89 35.27 18.77 -42.60
CA LEU A 89 36.10 18.30 -41.50
C LEU A 89 35.86 19.10 -40.21
N VAL A 90 35.77 20.42 -40.30
CA VAL A 90 35.47 21.28 -39.15
C VAL A 90 34.08 20.97 -38.59
N SER A 91 33.07 20.82 -39.44
CA SER A 91 31.71 20.48 -39.01
C SER A 91 31.65 19.10 -38.36
N LEU A 92 32.42 18.11 -38.87
CA LEU A 92 32.54 16.79 -38.28
C LEU A 92 33.17 16.83 -36.87
N VAL A 93 34.25 17.62 -36.70
CA VAL A 93 34.89 17.82 -35.39
C VAL A 93 33.94 18.46 -34.40
N ILE A 94 33.21 19.50 -34.83
CA ILE A 94 32.18 20.14 -33.99
C ILE A 94 31.09 19.15 -33.61
N ALA A 95 30.61 18.33 -34.54
CA ALA A 95 29.62 17.31 -34.28
C ALA A 95 30.08 16.30 -33.22
N LEU A 96 31.35 15.84 -33.30
CA LEU A 96 31.92 14.88 -32.33
C LEU A 96 32.10 15.47 -30.93
N TYR A 97 32.55 16.73 -30.83
CA TYR A 97 32.87 17.33 -29.54
C TYR A 97 31.71 18.13 -28.94
N SER A 98 30.67 18.51 -29.70
CA SER A 98 29.53 19.30 -29.20
C SER A 98 28.82 18.67 -28.02
N GLY A 99 28.64 17.33 -28.03
CA GLY A 99 28.05 16.60 -26.91
C GLY A 99 28.90 16.62 -25.66
N ALA A 100 30.22 16.56 -25.77
CA ALA A 100 31.13 16.67 -24.63
C ALA A 100 31.10 18.08 -24.01
N VAL A 101 31.11 19.10 -24.89
CA VAL A 101 31.02 20.51 -24.46
C VAL A 101 29.70 20.82 -23.81
N ALA A 102 28.58 20.28 -24.32
CA ALA A 102 27.25 20.47 -23.76
C ALA A 102 27.09 19.87 -22.34
N ARG A 103 27.90 18.88 -21.96
CA ARG A 103 27.93 18.26 -20.60
C ARG A 103 28.69 19.10 -19.58
N LEU A 104 29.39 20.18 -19.98
CA LEU A 104 30.05 21.07 -19.04
C LEU A 104 29.02 21.73 -18.09
N SER A 105 29.27 21.64 -16.79
CA SER A 105 28.35 22.09 -15.74
C SER A 105 27.72 23.47 -15.94
N PRO A 106 28.44 24.52 -16.34
CA PRO A 106 27.84 25.85 -16.56
C PRO A 106 26.87 25.89 -17.76
N LEU A 107 27.23 25.23 -18.86
CA LEU A 107 26.41 25.19 -20.09
C LEU A 107 25.13 24.36 -19.87
N GLN A 108 25.27 23.22 -19.20
CA GLN A 108 24.14 22.37 -18.85
C GLN A 108 23.12 23.12 -17.98
N LYS A 109 23.57 23.88 -16.98
CA LYS A 109 22.67 24.69 -16.12
C LYS A 109 21.95 25.77 -16.91
N ILE A 110 22.61 26.41 -17.88
CA ILE A 110 21.98 27.43 -18.73
C ILE A 110 20.94 26.77 -19.64
N SER A 111 21.31 25.67 -20.32
CA SER A 111 20.41 24.91 -21.18
C SER A 111 19.17 24.43 -20.46
N GLN A 112 19.36 23.88 -19.25
CA GLN A 112 18.26 23.39 -18.41
C GLN A 112 17.32 24.53 -17.97
N ARG A 113 17.85 25.69 -17.56
CA ARG A 113 17.06 26.87 -17.17
C ARG A 113 16.24 27.41 -18.35
N ILE A 114 16.83 27.44 -19.57
CA ILE A 114 16.10 27.85 -20.77
C ILE A 114 14.99 26.86 -21.08
N TYR A 115 15.28 25.56 -21.01
CA TYR A 115 14.30 24.49 -21.24
C TYR A 115 13.11 24.62 -20.26
N GLU A 116 13.36 24.71 -18.96
CA GLU A 116 12.33 24.83 -17.94
C GLU A 116 11.40 26.06 -18.17
N ARG A 117 11.96 27.16 -18.65
CA ARG A 117 11.17 28.35 -18.97
C ARG A 117 10.22 28.15 -20.15
N TYR A 118 10.63 27.37 -21.15
CA TYR A 118 9.85 27.16 -22.39
C TYR A 118 9.16 25.78 -22.44
N GLU A 119 9.34 24.94 -21.46
CA GLU A 119 8.82 23.56 -21.44
C GLU A 119 7.30 23.52 -21.66
N GLY A 120 6.54 24.37 -21.00
CA GLY A 120 5.09 24.40 -21.17
C GLY A 120 4.63 24.77 -22.58
N VAL A 121 5.44 25.56 -23.31
CA VAL A 121 5.18 25.89 -24.71
C VAL A 121 5.51 24.72 -25.61
N ILE A 122 6.64 24.06 -25.37
CA ILE A 122 7.11 22.89 -26.12
C ILE A 122 6.10 21.75 -26.01
N ILE A 123 5.64 21.45 -24.80
CA ILE A 123 4.65 20.38 -24.55
C ILE A 123 3.34 20.69 -25.26
N ARG A 124 2.85 21.94 -25.22
CA ARG A 124 1.64 22.35 -25.95
C ARG A 124 1.80 22.22 -27.46
N CYS A 125 3.00 22.51 -28.00
CA CYS A 125 3.32 22.31 -29.40
C CYS A 125 3.25 20.81 -29.79
N ILE A 126 3.85 19.94 -28.97
CA ILE A 126 3.84 18.49 -29.18
C ILE A 126 2.40 17.98 -29.14
N GLU A 127 1.59 18.41 -28.17
CA GLU A 127 0.18 18.03 -28.01
C GLU A 127 -0.65 18.45 -29.26
N LYS A 128 -0.44 19.65 -29.76
CA LYS A 128 -1.15 20.17 -30.93
C LYS A 128 -0.80 19.43 -32.23
N TYR A 129 0.46 19.01 -32.39
CA TYR A 129 0.97 18.36 -33.59
C TYR A 129 1.30 16.88 -33.37
N SER A 130 0.57 16.20 -32.52
CA SER A 130 0.80 14.81 -32.09
C SER A 130 0.94 13.82 -33.24
N VAL A 131 0.21 14.02 -34.35
CA VAL A 131 0.27 13.16 -35.54
C VAL A 131 1.65 13.20 -36.20
N ILE A 132 2.28 14.38 -36.27
CA ILE A 132 3.63 14.54 -36.85
C ILE A 132 4.66 13.87 -35.93
N PHE A 133 4.51 14.07 -34.63
CA PHE A 133 5.41 13.47 -33.64
C PHE A 133 5.29 11.95 -33.57
N TRP A 134 4.10 11.38 -33.80
CA TRP A 134 3.92 9.94 -33.91
C TRP A 134 4.76 9.33 -35.05
N ALA A 135 4.84 9.99 -36.20
CA ALA A 135 5.62 9.54 -37.35
C ALA A 135 7.14 9.63 -37.12
N ILE A 136 7.60 10.57 -36.26
CA ILE A 136 9.02 10.84 -35.99
C ILE A 136 9.49 10.13 -34.71
N ARG A 137 8.53 9.57 -33.93
CA ARG A 137 8.82 8.93 -32.65
C ARG A 137 9.87 7.84 -32.78
N SER A 138 11.06 8.09 -32.25
CA SER A 138 12.08 7.07 -32.15
C SER A 138 11.78 6.16 -30.96
N VAL A 139 12.20 4.89 -31.06
CA VAL A 139 12.18 3.97 -29.94
C VAL A 139 13.12 4.55 -28.88
N VAL A 140 12.54 5.20 -27.89
CA VAL A 140 13.26 5.52 -26.66
C VAL A 140 13.53 4.17 -26.00
N PRO A 141 14.79 3.84 -25.63
CA PRO A 141 15.02 2.71 -24.77
C PRO A 141 14.08 2.92 -23.59
N SER A 142 13.14 2.00 -23.41
CA SER A 142 12.34 2.01 -22.19
C SER A 142 13.35 1.93 -21.06
N GLN A 143 13.65 3.07 -20.42
CA GLN A 143 14.05 2.99 -19.04
C GLN A 143 12.94 2.15 -18.45
N SER A 144 13.26 0.89 -18.16
CA SER A 144 12.41 0.04 -17.37
C SER A 144 11.95 0.97 -16.27
N SER A 145 10.68 1.33 -16.27
CA SER A 145 10.08 1.90 -15.10
C SER A 145 10.20 0.76 -14.11
N GLU A 146 11.34 0.66 -13.43
CA GLU A 146 11.39 0.04 -12.15
C GLU A 146 10.20 0.66 -11.46
N LEU A 147 9.22 -0.19 -11.16
CA LEU A 147 8.08 0.18 -10.35
C LEU A 147 8.68 0.42 -8.97
N ASP A 148 9.38 1.54 -8.79
CA ASP A 148 9.77 2.02 -7.50
C ASP A 148 8.47 2.38 -6.77
N VAL A 149 7.93 1.38 -6.08
CA VAL A 149 6.76 1.55 -5.23
C VAL A 149 7.25 2.28 -3.97
N GLU A 150 7.01 3.56 -3.91
CA GLU A 150 7.50 4.43 -2.84
C GLU A 150 6.59 4.41 -1.61
N SER A 151 5.33 3.99 -1.77
CA SER A 151 4.37 3.99 -0.68
C SER A 151 3.44 2.76 -0.71
N ARG A 152 2.90 2.45 0.46
CA ARG A 152 1.94 1.37 0.63
C ARG A 152 0.61 1.67 -0.09
N GLU A 153 0.22 2.93 -0.13
CA GLU A 153 -0.97 3.43 -0.83
C GLU A 153 -0.83 3.21 -2.34
N GLU A 154 0.34 3.43 -2.90
CA GLU A 154 0.64 3.15 -4.30
C GLU A 154 0.53 1.65 -4.61
N LEU A 155 1.08 0.79 -3.72
CA LEU A 155 0.95 -0.65 -3.86
C LEU A 155 -0.52 -1.09 -3.83
N LEU A 156 -1.33 -0.52 -2.93
CA LEU A 156 -2.76 -0.79 -2.86
C LEU A 156 -3.49 -0.40 -4.14
N GLU A 157 -3.11 0.72 -4.76
CA GLU A 157 -3.71 1.14 -6.04
C GLU A 157 -3.29 0.24 -7.20
N ILE A 158 -2.02 -0.18 -7.25
CA ILE A 158 -1.55 -1.17 -8.22
C ILE A 158 -2.37 -2.46 -8.11
N VAL A 159 -2.57 -2.96 -6.89
CA VAL A 159 -3.37 -4.17 -6.65
C VAL A 159 -4.82 -3.98 -7.09
N LYS A 160 -5.45 -2.85 -6.79
CA LYS A 160 -6.82 -2.55 -7.24
C LYS A 160 -6.93 -2.53 -8.75
N ASN A 161 -5.95 -1.93 -9.44
CA ASN A 161 -5.93 -1.73 -10.88
C ASN A 161 -5.33 -2.92 -11.66
N ALA A 162 -4.99 -4.02 -11.00
CA ALA A 162 -4.36 -5.20 -11.62
C ALA A 162 -5.27 -5.97 -12.62
N GLY A 163 -6.47 -5.45 -12.93
CA GLY A 163 -7.39 -6.06 -13.90
C GLY A 163 -7.66 -7.54 -13.60
N ASP A 164 -7.62 -8.37 -14.62
CA ASP A 164 -7.84 -9.83 -14.52
C ASP A 164 -6.58 -10.60 -14.10
N ALA A 165 -5.44 -9.93 -13.90
CA ALA A 165 -4.22 -10.56 -13.41
C ALA A 165 -4.35 -11.09 -11.97
N LEU A 166 -5.25 -10.51 -11.17
CA LEU A 166 -5.58 -10.93 -9.82
C LEU A 166 -7.09 -11.11 -9.67
N SER A 167 -7.50 -12.24 -9.11
CA SER A 167 -8.89 -12.49 -8.74
C SER A 167 -9.37 -11.53 -7.64
N LYS A 168 -10.68 -11.41 -7.46
CA LYS A 168 -11.26 -10.57 -6.40
C LYS A 168 -10.78 -10.97 -5.01
N ASP A 169 -10.65 -12.27 -4.76
CA ASP A 169 -10.20 -12.81 -3.48
C ASP A 169 -8.73 -12.53 -3.22
N GLU A 170 -7.86 -12.67 -4.23
CA GLU A 170 -6.44 -12.31 -4.13
C GLU A 170 -6.24 -10.83 -3.86
N LYS A 171 -6.97 -9.96 -4.57
CA LYS A 171 -6.93 -8.51 -4.31
C LYS A 171 -7.35 -8.18 -2.88
N LYS A 172 -8.40 -8.84 -2.37
CA LYS A 172 -8.89 -8.64 -1.00
C LYS A 172 -7.85 -9.10 0.02
N LEU A 173 -7.26 -10.28 -0.18
CA LEU A 173 -6.23 -10.82 0.70
C LEU A 173 -4.99 -9.92 0.77
N ILE A 174 -4.46 -9.48 -0.37
CA ILE A 174 -3.31 -8.58 -0.43
C ILE A 174 -3.64 -7.25 0.26
N THR A 175 -4.84 -6.69 -0.01
CA THR A 175 -5.28 -5.43 0.59
C THR A 175 -5.36 -5.54 2.11
N ASN A 176 -5.95 -6.61 2.64
CA ASN A 176 -6.06 -6.83 4.08
C ASN A 176 -4.70 -7.09 4.72
N SER A 177 -3.83 -7.88 4.09
CA SER A 177 -2.47 -8.12 4.58
C SER A 177 -1.67 -6.83 4.71
N LEU A 178 -1.81 -5.90 3.75
CA LEU A 178 -1.17 -4.60 3.81
C LEU A 178 -1.73 -3.71 4.93
N LYS A 179 -3.02 -3.82 5.24
CA LYS A 179 -3.68 -3.06 6.31
C LYS A 179 -3.49 -3.67 7.71
N PHE A 180 -3.26 -4.98 7.77
CA PHE A 180 -3.25 -5.76 9.01
C PHE A 180 -2.29 -5.20 10.07
N LYS A 181 -1.15 -4.68 9.65
CA LYS A 181 -0.18 -4.05 10.57
C LYS A 181 -0.75 -2.83 11.31
N ASP A 182 -1.65 -2.09 10.65
CA ASP A 182 -2.20 -0.84 11.16
C ASP A 182 -3.52 -1.05 11.92
N MET A 183 -4.11 -2.26 11.84
CA MET A 183 -5.29 -2.65 12.60
C MET A 183 -4.92 -2.91 14.05
N LYS A 184 -5.76 -2.44 14.95
CA LYS A 184 -5.61 -2.64 16.40
C LYS A 184 -6.37 -3.87 16.86
N VAL A 185 -6.00 -4.40 18.02
CA VAL A 185 -6.73 -5.46 18.72
C VAL A 185 -8.19 -5.04 18.92
N ALA A 186 -8.42 -3.79 19.33
CA ALA A 186 -9.77 -3.23 19.49
C ALA A 186 -10.62 -3.33 18.22
N ASP A 187 -9.97 -3.37 17.02
CA ASP A 187 -10.69 -3.48 15.74
C ASP A 187 -11.19 -4.90 15.43
N ALA A 188 -10.67 -5.95 16.07
CA ALA A 188 -11.02 -7.35 15.83
C ALA A 188 -11.57 -8.10 17.05
N MET A 189 -11.43 -7.58 18.26
CA MET A 189 -11.86 -8.25 19.48
C MET A 189 -13.37 -8.42 19.57
N ILE A 190 -13.82 -9.44 20.26
CA ILE A 190 -15.20 -9.59 20.76
C ILE A 190 -15.37 -8.61 21.92
N PRO A 191 -16.38 -7.71 21.88
CA PRO A 191 -16.60 -6.73 22.94
C PRO A 191 -16.96 -7.37 24.28
N ARG A 192 -16.63 -6.71 25.40
CA ARG A 192 -16.92 -7.15 26.79
C ARG A 192 -18.35 -7.63 26.99
N THR A 193 -19.31 -6.94 26.38
CA THR A 193 -20.75 -7.23 26.54
C THR A 193 -21.19 -8.54 25.88
N MET A 194 -20.33 -9.13 25.06
CA MET A 194 -20.58 -10.37 24.32
C MET A 194 -19.71 -11.53 24.81
N ILE A 195 -19.02 -11.37 25.95
CA ILE A 195 -18.20 -12.41 26.56
C ILE A 195 -19.06 -13.35 27.35
N ASP A 196 -19.10 -14.60 26.95
CA ASP A 196 -19.63 -15.67 27.78
C ASP A 196 -18.54 -16.14 28.75
N SER A 197 -18.80 -16.04 30.03
CA SER A 197 -17.89 -16.42 31.12
C SER A 197 -18.57 -17.30 32.12
N ILE A 198 -17.79 -18.02 32.95
CA ILE A 198 -18.29 -18.89 33.99
C ILE A 198 -17.67 -18.51 35.36
N GLY A 199 -18.45 -18.57 36.43
CA GLY A 199 -17.96 -18.31 37.77
C GLY A 199 -17.04 -19.42 38.30
N LYS A 200 -15.98 -19.05 39.01
CA LYS A 200 -14.99 -20.02 39.53
C LYS A 200 -15.62 -21.03 40.51
N ASP A 201 -16.66 -20.61 41.29
CA ASP A 201 -17.31 -21.40 42.30
C ASP A 201 -18.46 -22.25 41.77
N GLU A 202 -18.75 -22.16 40.45
CA GLU A 202 -19.80 -22.97 39.85
C GLU A 202 -19.46 -24.46 39.83
N VAL A 203 -20.50 -25.27 39.94
CA VAL A 203 -20.38 -26.74 39.91
C VAL A 203 -20.65 -27.21 38.48
N LEU A 204 -19.72 -27.97 37.93
CA LEU A 204 -19.82 -28.57 36.58
C LEU A 204 -20.86 -29.72 36.60
N GLY A 205 -22.14 -29.35 36.72
CA GLY A 205 -23.28 -30.25 36.64
C GLY A 205 -23.88 -30.29 35.22
N PRO A 206 -24.81 -31.23 34.96
CA PRO A 206 -25.42 -31.40 33.64
C PRO A 206 -26.05 -30.13 33.06
N ILE A 207 -26.66 -29.28 33.90
CA ILE A 207 -27.31 -28.02 33.50
C ILE A 207 -26.25 -27.02 33.01
N VAL A 208 -25.15 -26.86 33.77
CA VAL A 208 -24.04 -25.93 33.39
C VAL A 208 -23.37 -26.40 32.11
N LEU A 209 -23.13 -27.71 32.03
CA LEU A 209 -22.51 -28.30 30.79
C LEU A 209 -23.40 -28.13 29.55
N ASP A 210 -24.73 -28.30 29.70
CA ASP A 210 -25.69 -28.05 28.62
C ASP A 210 -25.69 -26.58 28.22
N GLY A 211 -25.70 -25.66 29.18
CA GLY A 211 -25.62 -24.22 28.96
C GLY A 211 -24.35 -23.83 28.20
N LEU A 212 -23.19 -24.35 28.60
CA LEU A 212 -21.93 -24.11 27.90
C LEU A 212 -21.95 -24.68 26.46
N TYR A 213 -22.51 -25.86 26.28
CA TYR A 213 -22.64 -26.49 24.97
C TYR A 213 -23.53 -25.68 24.02
N GLN A 214 -24.62 -25.12 24.51
CA GLN A 214 -25.56 -24.32 23.71
C GLN A 214 -24.95 -23.00 23.20
N THR A 215 -23.90 -22.46 23.85
CA THR A 215 -23.23 -21.26 23.37
C THR A 215 -22.40 -21.54 22.11
N GLY A 216 -22.02 -22.79 21.82
CA GLY A 216 -21.14 -23.18 20.73
C GLY A 216 -19.65 -22.88 20.96
N HIS A 217 -19.30 -22.22 22.08
CA HIS A 217 -17.92 -21.86 22.38
C HIS A 217 -17.09 -23.01 22.93
N SER A 218 -15.84 -23.11 22.54
CA SER A 218 -14.90 -24.15 23.01
C SER A 218 -14.10 -23.73 24.24
N ARG A 219 -14.08 -22.43 24.59
CA ARG A 219 -13.28 -21.85 25.67
C ARG A 219 -14.02 -20.75 26.36
N PHE A 220 -13.98 -20.77 27.69
CA PHE A 220 -14.68 -19.80 28.55
C PHE A 220 -13.73 -19.18 29.57
N PRO A 221 -13.67 -17.84 29.69
CA PRO A 221 -13.01 -17.19 30.80
C PRO A 221 -13.68 -17.57 32.13
N VAL A 222 -12.88 -17.95 33.12
CA VAL A 222 -13.33 -18.20 34.48
C VAL A 222 -13.12 -16.95 35.31
N ILE A 223 -14.20 -16.45 35.93
CA ILE A 223 -14.20 -15.18 36.65
C ILE A 223 -14.37 -15.35 38.15
N ASP A 224 -13.81 -14.42 38.93
CA ASP A 224 -14.01 -14.28 40.36
C ASP A 224 -14.83 -13.03 40.63
N GLY A 225 -16.15 -13.19 40.67
CA GLY A 225 -17.10 -12.11 40.89
C GLY A 225 -17.46 -11.34 39.63
N ASP A 226 -16.53 -10.65 39.01
CA ASP A 226 -16.77 -9.89 37.78
C ASP A 226 -15.77 -10.23 36.65
N ILE A 227 -16.06 -9.75 35.44
CA ILE A 227 -15.28 -10.01 34.23
C ILE A 227 -13.88 -9.36 34.27
N ASP A 228 -13.61 -8.39 35.16
CA ASP A 228 -12.31 -7.78 35.32
C ASP A 228 -11.35 -8.68 36.12
N HIS A 229 -11.88 -9.70 36.81
CA HIS A 229 -11.13 -10.66 37.61
C HIS A 229 -11.15 -12.05 36.96
N VAL A 230 -10.48 -12.21 35.81
CA VAL A 230 -10.33 -13.51 35.16
C VAL A 230 -9.24 -14.31 35.86
N VAL A 231 -9.61 -15.46 36.44
CA VAL A 231 -8.71 -16.32 37.24
C VAL A 231 -8.26 -17.58 36.52
N GLY A 232 -8.85 -17.88 35.36
CA GLY A 232 -8.51 -19.06 34.56
C GLY A 232 -9.28 -19.13 33.27
N MET A 233 -9.06 -20.22 32.55
CA MET A 233 -9.72 -20.55 31.27
C MET A 233 -10.28 -21.97 31.39
N LEU A 234 -11.55 -22.17 31.06
CA LEU A 234 -12.19 -23.48 30.99
C LEU A 234 -12.26 -23.94 29.54
N TYR A 235 -11.77 -25.10 29.24
CA TYR A 235 -11.82 -25.73 27.91
C TYR A 235 -12.88 -26.84 27.89
N VAL A 236 -13.84 -26.76 26.97
CA VAL A 236 -14.91 -27.75 26.83
C VAL A 236 -14.37 -29.14 26.55
N GLN A 237 -13.31 -29.27 25.81
CA GLN A 237 -12.66 -30.57 25.49
C GLN A 237 -12.18 -31.30 26.77
N ASP A 238 -11.76 -30.57 27.82
CA ASP A 238 -11.27 -31.17 29.05
C ASP A 238 -12.41 -31.71 29.91
N LEU A 239 -13.64 -31.17 29.74
CA LEU A 239 -14.84 -31.63 30.43
C LEU A 239 -15.26 -33.04 30.02
N VAL A 240 -14.95 -33.46 28.78
CA VAL A 240 -15.25 -34.81 28.28
C VAL A 240 -14.51 -35.86 29.09
N THR A 241 -13.31 -35.55 29.56
CA THR A 241 -12.50 -36.49 30.37
C THR A 241 -13.06 -36.64 31.78
N ILE A 242 -13.66 -35.57 32.33
CA ILE A 242 -14.28 -35.54 33.67
C ILE A 242 -15.57 -36.37 33.66
N GLY A 243 -16.40 -36.29 32.61
CA GLY A 243 -17.63 -37.06 32.46
C GLY A 243 -17.42 -38.57 32.35
N ASN A 244 -16.25 -39.02 31.91
CA ASN A 244 -15.90 -40.43 31.80
C ASN A 244 -15.26 -41.06 33.05
N ALA A 245 -14.94 -40.25 34.05
CA ALA A 245 -14.38 -40.71 35.31
C ALA A 245 -15.46 -41.39 36.18
N LYS A 246 -15.78 -42.64 35.92
CA LYS A 246 -16.79 -43.48 36.56
C LYS A 246 -16.63 -43.68 38.08
N LYS A 247 -15.76 -42.93 38.78
CA LYS A 247 -15.45 -43.18 40.21
C LYS A 247 -15.45 -41.97 41.13
N SER A 248 -15.75 -40.78 40.66
CA SER A 248 -15.82 -39.64 41.61
C SER A 248 -17.25 -39.17 41.78
N GLN A 249 -17.84 -39.51 42.94
CA GLN A 249 -19.13 -38.97 43.44
C GLN A 249 -18.99 -37.53 43.95
N LYS A 250 -17.84 -36.88 43.75
CA LYS A 250 -17.63 -35.47 44.13
C LYS A 250 -18.04 -34.56 42.98
N ALA A 251 -18.85 -33.55 43.31
CA ALA A 251 -19.13 -32.45 42.43
C ALA A 251 -17.79 -31.79 42.06
N HIS A 252 -17.51 -31.68 40.76
CA HIS A 252 -16.31 -30.98 40.27
C HIS A 252 -16.66 -29.49 40.18
N HIS A 253 -15.89 -28.65 40.87
CA HIS A 253 -15.95 -27.20 40.67
C HIS A 253 -15.20 -26.79 39.43
N VAL A 254 -15.54 -25.63 38.86
CA VAL A 254 -14.88 -25.04 37.72
C VAL A 254 -13.38 -24.87 38.01
N THR A 255 -13.02 -24.50 39.25
CA THR A 255 -11.62 -24.37 39.71
C THR A 255 -10.80 -25.65 39.59
N ASP A 256 -11.44 -26.82 39.65
CA ASP A 256 -10.74 -28.11 39.53
C ASP A 256 -10.43 -28.49 38.07
N ALA A 257 -11.13 -27.87 37.12
CA ALA A 257 -11.08 -28.18 35.71
C ALA A 257 -10.43 -27.06 34.84
N MET A 258 -10.31 -25.87 35.39
CA MET A 258 -9.76 -24.72 34.65
C MET A 258 -8.24 -24.76 34.56
N GLU A 259 -7.72 -24.20 33.47
CA GLU A 259 -6.32 -23.83 33.37
C GLU A 259 -6.11 -22.45 34.01
N HIS A 260 -5.15 -22.35 34.93
CA HIS A 260 -4.89 -21.08 35.66
C HIS A 260 -4.12 -20.05 34.82
N ALA A 261 -3.55 -20.44 33.67
CA ALA A 261 -2.81 -19.54 32.82
C ALA A 261 -3.75 -18.65 32.01
N VAL A 262 -3.76 -17.36 32.31
CA VAL A 262 -4.54 -16.35 31.58
C VAL A 262 -3.59 -15.42 30.84
N PHE A 263 -3.84 -15.19 29.57
CA PHE A 263 -3.04 -14.33 28.72
C PHE A 263 -3.80 -13.05 28.40
N TYR A 264 -3.11 -11.92 28.57
CA TYR A 264 -3.66 -10.60 28.37
C TYR A 264 -2.97 -9.89 27.21
N ILE A 265 -3.74 -9.12 26.45
CA ILE A 265 -3.24 -8.23 25.42
C ILE A 265 -3.93 -6.87 25.53
N ARG A 266 -3.23 -5.80 25.16
CA ARG A 266 -3.84 -4.46 25.22
C ARG A 266 -4.63 -4.17 23.93
N GLU A 267 -5.74 -3.44 24.08
CA GLU A 267 -6.62 -3.04 22.98
C GLU A 267 -5.93 -2.17 21.92
N ASP A 268 -4.90 -1.38 22.33
CA ASP A 268 -4.15 -0.46 21.44
C ASP A 268 -3.01 -1.12 20.67
N GLN A 269 -2.66 -2.38 21.00
CA GLN A 269 -1.65 -3.14 20.25
C GLN A 269 -2.16 -3.50 18.85
N SER A 270 -1.20 -3.70 17.91
CA SER A 270 -1.56 -4.12 16.54
C SER A 270 -1.94 -5.59 16.49
N LEU A 271 -2.86 -5.93 15.56
CA LEU A 271 -3.20 -7.33 15.28
C LEU A 271 -2.00 -8.17 14.86
N GLN A 272 -0.99 -7.56 14.23
CA GLN A 272 0.25 -8.23 13.90
C GLN A 272 1.00 -8.68 15.15
N GLN A 273 1.03 -7.84 16.21
CA GLN A 273 1.63 -8.20 17.49
C GLN A 273 0.83 -9.29 18.20
N ALA A 274 -0.52 -9.21 18.14
CA ALA A 274 -1.40 -10.23 18.67
C ALA A 274 -1.17 -11.59 18.01
N LEU A 275 -1.11 -11.63 16.68
CA LEU A 275 -0.86 -12.87 15.94
C LEU A 275 0.51 -13.48 16.29
N ALA A 276 1.54 -12.65 16.41
CA ALA A 276 2.86 -13.11 16.86
C ALA A 276 2.84 -13.67 18.27
N ALA A 277 2.03 -13.05 19.18
CA ALA A 277 1.84 -13.54 20.54
C ALA A 277 1.13 -14.89 20.58
N PHE A 278 0.06 -15.09 19.79
CA PHE A 278 -0.63 -16.37 19.65
C PHE A 278 0.34 -17.50 19.23
N ILE A 279 1.15 -17.25 18.20
CA ILE A 279 2.13 -18.23 17.71
C ILE A 279 3.18 -18.54 18.78
N LYS A 280 3.68 -17.52 19.50
CA LYS A 280 4.71 -17.67 20.52
C LYS A 280 4.22 -18.40 21.76
N THR A 281 3.02 -18.08 22.23
CA THR A 281 2.45 -18.64 23.46
C THR A 281 1.77 -19.99 23.22
N ARG A 282 1.38 -20.29 21.97
CA ARG A 282 0.56 -21.45 21.58
C ARG A 282 -0.82 -21.45 22.26
N HIS A 283 -1.31 -20.30 22.71
CA HIS A 283 -2.67 -20.11 23.19
C HIS A 283 -3.50 -19.44 22.11
N HIS A 284 -4.80 -19.73 22.07
CA HIS A 284 -5.69 -19.31 20.99
C HIS A 284 -6.71 -18.26 21.44
N LEU A 285 -6.65 -17.85 22.71
CA LEU A 285 -7.56 -16.85 23.27
C LEU A 285 -6.81 -15.94 24.23
N PHE A 286 -6.97 -14.63 24.06
CA PHE A 286 -6.43 -13.59 24.95
C PHE A 286 -7.56 -12.73 25.50
N ILE A 287 -7.45 -12.37 26.79
CA ILE A 287 -8.26 -11.32 27.40
C ILE A 287 -7.71 -9.97 26.93
N VAL A 288 -8.59 -9.12 26.41
CA VAL A 288 -8.20 -7.78 25.97
C VAL A 288 -8.47 -6.79 27.11
N ILE A 289 -7.44 -6.01 27.44
CA ILE A 289 -7.49 -5.02 28.51
C ILE A 289 -7.18 -3.62 28.00
N ASN A 290 -7.76 -2.62 28.64
CA ASN A 290 -7.44 -1.21 28.43
C ASN A 290 -6.20 -0.77 29.24
N GLN A 291 -5.87 0.52 29.18
CA GLN A 291 -4.78 1.12 29.95
C GLN A 291 -4.95 1.04 31.48
N TYR A 292 -6.18 0.89 31.96
CA TYR A 292 -6.53 0.78 33.39
C TYR A 292 -6.59 -0.68 33.90
N ARG A 293 -6.25 -1.65 32.99
CA ARG A 293 -6.36 -3.09 33.21
C ARG A 293 -7.80 -3.62 33.36
N GLU A 294 -8.80 -2.87 32.92
CA GLU A 294 -10.16 -3.37 32.82
C GLU A 294 -10.31 -4.23 31.57
N THR A 295 -11.06 -5.30 31.67
CA THR A 295 -11.38 -6.18 30.54
C THR A 295 -12.35 -5.48 29.59
N VAL A 296 -11.92 -5.23 28.36
CA VAL A 296 -12.72 -4.57 27.32
C VAL A 296 -13.19 -5.53 26.23
N GLY A 297 -12.60 -6.74 26.18
CA GLY A 297 -12.99 -7.74 25.18
C GLY A 297 -12.21 -9.03 25.28
N LEU A 298 -12.46 -9.90 24.30
CA LEU A 298 -11.68 -11.11 24.00
C LEU A 298 -11.15 -11.03 22.59
N LEU A 299 -9.98 -11.63 22.35
CA LEU A 299 -9.46 -11.83 21.01
C LEU A 299 -9.07 -13.29 20.85
N SER A 300 -9.63 -13.95 19.85
CA SER A 300 -9.24 -15.29 19.44
C SER A 300 -8.20 -15.26 18.30
N LEU A 301 -7.50 -16.36 18.08
CA LEU A 301 -6.64 -16.54 16.92
C LEU A 301 -7.48 -16.49 15.64
N GLU A 302 -8.66 -17.05 15.68
CA GLU A 302 -9.66 -17.08 14.60
C GLU A 302 -10.03 -15.65 14.18
N ASP A 303 -10.37 -14.74 15.12
CA ASP A 303 -10.67 -13.33 14.85
C ASP A 303 -9.50 -12.59 14.18
N ALA A 304 -8.28 -12.84 14.65
CA ALA A 304 -7.07 -12.25 14.07
C ALA A 304 -6.83 -12.75 12.62
N LEU A 305 -7.08 -14.04 12.35
CA LEU A 305 -7.00 -14.60 11.01
C LEU A 305 -8.12 -14.11 10.11
N GLU A 306 -9.34 -13.95 10.59
CA GLU A 306 -10.46 -13.36 9.85
C GLU A 306 -10.12 -11.93 9.38
N ALA A 307 -9.56 -11.13 10.26
CA ALA A 307 -9.12 -9.79 9.93
C ALA A 307 -8.04 -9.78 8.83
N LEU A 308 -7.10 -10.73 8.86
CA LEU A 308 -6.06 -10.91 7.86
C LEU A 308 -6.63 -11.36 6.51
N LEU A 309 -7.51 -12.37 6.52
CA LEU A 309 -8.09 -12.96 5.33
C LEU A 309 -9.22 -12.08 4.75
N GLY A 310 -9.86 -11.29 5.59
CA GLY A 310 -11.03 -10.49 5.25
C GLY A 310 -12.28 -11.31 4.95
N LYS A 311 -12.30 -12.55 5.41
CA LYS A 311 -13.42 -13.49 5.31
C LYS A 311 -13.71 -14.01 6.70
N LYS A 312 -14.97 -14.11 7.07
CA LYS A 312 -15.37 -14.80 8.30
C LYS A 312 -15.13 -16.30 8.17
N ILE A 313 -14.60 -16.87 9.22
CA ILE A 313 -14.46 -18.32 9.40
C ILE A 313 -15.69 -18.71 10.22
N ASN A 314 -16.82 -18.99 9.56
CA ASN A 314 -18.03 -19.41 10.25
C ASN A 314 -17.84 -20.82 10.75
N ASP A 315 -18.03 -21.01 12.05
CA ASP A 315 -18.17 -22.36 12.64
C ASP A 315 -19.62 -22.85 12.46
N GLU A 316 -19.83 -24.14 12.41
CA GLU A 316 -21.13 -24.78 12.15
C GLU A 316 -22.20 -24.37 13.20
N PHE A 317 -21.77 -23.83 14.35
CA PHE A 317 -22.61 -23.43 15.49
C PHE A 317 -22.76 -21.94 15.67
N ASP A 318 -22.18 -21.08 14.81
CA ASP A 318 -22.29 -19.64 14.91
C ASP A 318 -23.72 -19.14 14.65
N THR A 319 -24.39 -18.73 15.71
CA THR A 319 -25.78 -18.20 15.64
C THR A 319 -25.87 -16.76 15.16
N HIS A 320 -24.76 -16.02 15.17
CA HIS A 320 -24.71 -14.60 14.78
C HIS A 320 -23.57 -14.30 13.82
N GLU A 321 -23.90 -13.65 12.70
CA GLU A 321 -22.90 -13.28 11.68
C GLU A 321 -21.85 -12.26 12.16
N ASP A 322 -22.18 -11.41 13.18
CA ASP A 322 -21.28 -10.36 13.66
C ASP A 322 -21.63 -9.90 15.08
N LEU A 323 -20.94 -10.46 16.06
CA LEU A 323 -21.12 -10.15 17.48
C LEU A 323 -20.91 -8.66 17.81
N ARG A 324 -20.09 -7.94 17.04
CA ARG A 324 -19.88 -6.49 17.21
C ARG A 324 -21.12 -5.70 16.85
N LYS A 325 -21.75 -6.02 15.72
CA LYS A 325 -23.03 -5.37 15.33
C LYS A 325 -24.11 -5.64 16.33
N VAL A 326 -24.12 -6.84 16.90
CA VAL A 326 -25.05 -7.18 18.01
C VAL A 326 -24.75 -6.33 19.24
N ALA A 327 -23.47 -6.16 19.61
CA ALA A 327 -23.05 -5.32 20.73
C ALA A 327 -23.41 -3.83 20.54
N GLU A 328 -23.24 -3.28 19.33
CA GLU A 328 -23.62 -1.91 19.00
C GLU A 328 -25.12 -1.65 19.18
N HIS A 329 -25.97 -2.64 18.88
CA HIS A 329 -27.41 -2.53 19.00
C HIS A 329 -27.94 -2.84 20.43
N ASN A 330 -27.11 -3.45 21.31
CA ASN A 330 -27.47 -3.79 22.66
C ASN A 330 -26.45 -3.29 23.70
N PRO A 331 -26.28 -1.97 23.85
CA PRO A 331 -25.24 -1.38 24.71
C PRO A 331 -25.41 -1.67 26.22
N ARG A 332 -26.50 -2.29 26.65
CA ARG A 332 -26.81 -2.54 28.09
C ARG A 332 -26.63 -3.99 28.54
N GLY A 333 -25.94 -4.82 27.76
CA GLY A 333 -25.35 -6.05 28.25
C GLY A 333 -26.33 -7.09 28.81
N ASN A 334 -27.42 -7.37 28.14
CA ASN A 334 -28.24 -8.53 28.42
C ASN A 334 -27.91 -9.64 27.43
N ASN A 335 -26.99 -10.52 27.79
CA ASN A 335 -26.56 -11.67 26.99
C ASN A 335 -27.61 -12.80 26.93
N SER A 336 -28.84 -12.54 27.34
CA SER A 336 -29.91 -13.51 27.18
C SER A 336 -30.32 -13.56 25.71
N PRO A 337 -30.26 -14.70 25.02
CA PRO A 337 -30.83 -14.86 23.70
C PRO A 337 -32.32 -14.48 23.81
N LYS A 338 -32.76 -13.50 22.99
CA LYS A 338 -34.19 -13.18 22.91
C LYS A 338 -34.89 -14.43 22.44
N THR A 339 -35.69 -15.00 23.31
CA THR A 339 -36.66 -16.05 22.98
C THR A 339 -37.44 -15.54 21.77
N THR A 340 -37.33 -16.20 20.66
CA THR A 340 -38.10 -15.93 19.44
C THR A 340 -39.57 -16.12 19.83
N GLU A 341 -40.30 -15.03 20.01
CA GLU A 341 -41.74 -15.09 20.09
C GLU A 341 -42.25 -15.54 18.72
N THR A 342 -42.67 -16.79 18.68
CA THR A 342 -43.45 -17.38 17.58
C THR A 342 -44.78 -16.66 17.53
N ILE A 343 -45.04 -15.94 16.44
CA ILE A 343 -46.37 -15.57 15.96
C ILE A 343 -46.76 -16.45 14.80
#